data_aa023e00116a66e64d513195f0df8753
#
_entry.id   aa023e00116a66e64d513195f0df8753
#
_cell.length_a   1.000
_cell.length_b   1.000
_cell.length_c   1.000
_cell.angle_alpha   90.00
_cell.angle_beta   90.00
_cell.angle_gamma   90.00
#
_symmetry.space_group_name_H-M   'P 1'
#
loop_
_entity.id
_entity.type
_entity.pdbx_description
1 polymer ?
#
loop_
_entity_poly.entity_id
_entity_poly.type
_entity_poly.pdbx_seq_one_letter_code
_entity_poly.pdbx_strand_id
1 'polypeptide(L)'
;MLLIAGVGIRAFRDLSRPEAWDYWKDQYVSPSLTASVITKLDLDGAAGGRRALFVSGTIGPAAANWFRGKLDEAHLTKGDMIVLSSPGGDLNQAAIIGEIIRSRGLVTAVGIADATGRVKPSYCASACVLVFAGGKPRFGVLGSALGVHRFVATRPIGDPVAETQRIAGAVLGYMTKMGVSSSIVEAMSETREIRWLGPKEALAMNLITDPVGRP
;
A
#
# COMPACT_ATOMS: atom_id res chain seq x y z
N MET A 1 48.03 -0.51 -4.75
CA MET A 1 47.35 -0.02 -5.95
C MET A 1 46.50 -1.07 -6.67
N LEU A 2 46.92 -2.34 -6.79
CA LEU A 2 46.14 -3.39 -7.48
C LEU A 2 44.73 -3.68 -6.85
N LEU A 3 44.58 -3.61 -5.52
CA LEU A 3 43.32 -3.83 -4.82
C LEU A 3 42.26 -2.75 -5.12
N ILE A 4 42.67 -1.49 -5.20
CA ILE A 4 41.77 -0.36 -5.48
C ILE A 4 41.28 -0.43 -6.92
N ALA A 5 42.17 -0.78 -7.88
CA ALA A 5 41.80 -0.97 -9.28
C ALA A 5 40.79 -2.14 -9.45
N GLY A 6 40.97 -3.25 -8.72
CA GLY A 6 40.06 -4.38 -8.75
C GLY A 6 38.67 -4.06 -8.19
N VAL A 7 38.60 -3.26 -7.13
CA VAL A 7 37.31 -2.79 -6.56
C VAL A 7 36.62 -1.82 -7.53
N GLY A 8 37.36 -0.88 -8.12
CA GLY A 8 36.82 0.06 -9.09
C GLY A 8 36.24 -0.61 -10.35
N ILE A 9 36.94 -1.63 -10.89
CA ILE A 9 36.48 -2.39 -12.06
C ILE A 9 35.21 -3.21 -11.74
N ARG A 10 35.14 -3.82 -10.54
CA ARG A 10 33.94 -4.55 -10.11
C ARG A 10 32.76 -3.61 -9.91
N ALA A 11 32.97 -2.49 -9.20
CA ALA A 11 31.94 -1.48 -9.00
C ALA A 11 31.43 -0.91 -10.33
N PHE A 12 32.33 -0.59 -11.27
CA PHE A 12 31.95 -0.11 -12.59
C PHE A 12 31.14 -1.17 -13.37
N ARG A 13 31.57 -2.43 -13.36
CA ARG A 13 30.87 -3.52 -14.04
C ARG A 13 29.50 -3.79 -13.44
N ASP A 14 29.38 -3.69 -12.11
CA ASP A 14 28.11 -3.94 -11.43
C ASP A 14 27.14 -2.76 -11.57
N LEU A 15 27.63 -1.52 -11.61
CA LEU A 15 26.85 -0.29 -11.86
C LEU A 15 26.47 -0.09 -13.34
N SER A 16 27.23 -0.67 -14.29
CA SER A 16 26.92 -0.56 -15.72
C SER A 16 25.89 -1.58 -16.22
N ARG A 17 25.40 -2.48 -15.34
CA ARG A 17 24.29 -3.39 -15.68
C ARG A 17 22.97 -2.63 -15.64
N PRO A 18 22.09 -2.78 -16.66
CA PRO A 18 20.76 -2.16 -16.63
C PRO A 18 19.96 -2.51 -15.38
N GLU A 19 20.08 -3.77 -14.92
CA GLU A 19 19.38 -4.28 -13.72
C GLU A 19 19.87 -3.61 -12.42
N ALA A 20 21.15 -3.20 -12.34
CA ALA A 20 21.66 -2.47 -11.19
C ALA A 20 21.05 -1.07 -11.11
N TRP A 21 20.85 -0.43 -12.26
CA TRP A 21 20.23 0.89 -12.32
C TRP A 21 18.75 0.84 -11.92
N ASP A 22 18.02 -0.19 -12.35
CA ASP A 22 16.64 -0.42 -11.95
C ASP A 22 16.52 -0.73 -10.46
N TYR A 23 17.46 -1.53 -9.91
CA TYR A 23 17.55 -1.78 -8.47
C TYR A 23 17.74 -0.48 -7.68
N TRP A 24 18.68 0.40 -8.09
CA TRP A 24 18.93 1.66 -7.41
C TRP A 24 17.75 2.62 -7.51
N LYS A 25 17.09 2.68 -8.67
CA LYS A 25 15.86 3.47 -8.82
C LYS A 25 14.76 2.99 -7.88
N ASP A 26 14.52 1.69 -7.83
CA ASP A 26 13.50 1.12 -6.95
C ASP A 26 13.83 1.34 -5.47
N GLN A 27 15.11 1.26 -5.12
CA GLN A 27 15.58 1.45 -3.75
C GLN A 27 15.44 2.90 -3.25
N TYR A 28 15.60 3.91 -4.12
CA TYR A 28 15.67 5.31 -3.71
C TYR A 28 14.58 6.22 -4.29
N VAL A 29 13.98 5.87 -5.42
CA VAL A 29 13.04 6.75 -6.15
C VAL A 29 11.64 6.15 -6.23
N SER A 30 11.46 4.86 -5.96
CA SER A 30 10.17 4.14 -6.09
C SER A 30 9.53 4.22 -7.48
N PRO A 31 10.23 3.85 -8.56
CA PRO A 31 9.70 3.96 -9.93
C PRO A 31 8.50 3.04 -10.18
N SER A 32 8.33 1.98 -9.37
CA SER A 32 7.21 1.02 -9.46
C SER A 32 5.88 1.56 -8.94
N LEU A 33 5.86 2.76 -8.32
CA LEU A 33 4.65 3.47 -7.94
C LEU A 33 4.39 4.65 -8.87
N THR A 34 3.12 4.82 -9.22
CA THR A 34 2.61 5.98 -9.96
C THR A 34 1.54 6.69 -9.15
N ALA A 35 1.41 7.99 -9.35
CA ALA A 35 0.35 8.77 -8.75
C ALA A 35 -0.22 9.79 -9.74
N SER A 36 -1.52 10.03 -9.65
CA SER A 36 -2.21 11.10 -10.36
C SER A 36 -3.21 11.81 -9.47
N VAL A 37 -3.28 13.12 -9.59
CA VAL A 37 -4.24 13.96 -8.84
C VAL A 37 -5.57 14.00 -9.57
N ILE A 38 -6.63 13.70 -8.84
CA ILE A 38 -8.02 13.81 -9.30
C ILE A 38 -8.65 14.99 -8.54
N THR A 39 -9.02 16.03 -9.26
CA THR A 39 -9.52 17.25 -8.64
C THR A 39 -10.94 17.13 -8.09
N LYS A 40 -11.72 16.19 -8.64
CA LYS A 40 -13.12 15.99 -8.27
C LYS A 40 -13.50 14.53 -8.42
N LEU A 41 -13.53 13.82 -7.31
CA LEU A 41 -13.89 12.40 -7.23
C LEU A 41 -15.10 12.26 -6.31
N ASP A 42 -16.16 11.64 -6.81
CA ASP A 42 -17.37 11.37 -6.05
C ASP A 42 -17.54 9.85 -5.90
N LEU A 43 -17.35 9.37 -4.67
CA LEU A 43 -17.58 7.96 -4.30
C LEU A 43 -18.75 7.79 -3.35
N ASP A 44 -19.07 8.82 -2.58
CA ASP A 44 -20.01 8.76 -1.46
C ASP A 44 -21.22 9.69 -1.64
N GLY A 45 -21.37 10.30 -2.83
CA GLY A 45 -22.44 11.25 -3.12
C GLY A 45 -22.25 12.62 -2.43
N ALA A 46 -21.02 12.91 -1.96
CA ALA A 46 -20.72 14.22 -1.39
C ALA A 46 -20.82 15.30 -2.45
N ALA A 47 -21.69 16.28 -2.20
CA ALA A 47 -21.89 17.39 -3.11
C ALA A 47 -20.57 18.14 -3.38
N GLY A 48 -20.14 18.18 -4.63
CA GLY A 48 -18.90 18.84 -5.06
C GLY A 48 -17.70 17.91 -5.28
N GLY A 49 -17.77 16.66 -4.88
CA GLY A 49 -16.67 15.68 -4.97
C GLY A 49 -15.49 16.03 -4.06
N ARG A 50 -14.60 15.06 -3.85
CA ARG A 50 -13.38 15.22 -3.04
C ARG A 50 -12.15 15.27 -3.95
N ARG A 51 -11.12 16.00 -3.53
CA ARG A 51 -9.80 15.85 -4.13
C ARG A 51 -9.26 14.48 -3.78
N ALA A 52 -8.60 13.83 -4.74
CA ALA A 52 -8.04 12.52 -4.52
C ALA A 52 -6.65 12.38 -5.13
N LEU A 53 -5.84 11.52 -4.55
CA LEU A 53 -4.60 11.01 -5.13
C LEU A 53 -4.82 9.53 -5.47
N PHE A 54 -4.82 9.21 -6.75
CA PHE A 54 -4.79 7.83 -7.20
C PHE A 54 -3.36 7.33 -7.16
N VAL A 55 -3.12 6.20 -6.50
CA VAL A 55 -1.81 5.57 -6.36
C VAL A 55 -1.88 4.13 -6.83
N SER A 56 -1.01 3.76 -7.76
CA SER A 56 -0.96 2.39 -8.29
C SER A 56 0.46 1.88 -8.45
N GLY A 57 0.61 0.54 -8.43
CA GLY A 57 1.89 -0.14 -8.60
C GLY A 57 2.38 -0.84 -7.33
N THR A 58 3.63 -1.31 -7.36
CA THR A 58 4.26 -2.07 -6.29
C THR A 58 4.88 -1.14 -5.25
N ILE A 59 4.68 -1.44 -3.98
CA ILE A 59 5.23 -0.68 -2.85
C ILE A 59 6.70 -1.07 -2.67
N GLY A 60 7.61 -0.27 -3.21
CA GLY A 60 9.05 -0.47 -3.11
C GLY A 60 9.67 0.08 -1.82
N PRO A 61 10.99 -0.08 -1.64
CA PRO A 61 11.71 0.31 -0.41
C PRO A 61 11.70 1.82 -0.12
N ALA A 62 11.55 2.68 -1.14
CA ALA A 62 11.48 4.14 -0.99
C ALA A 62 10.06 4.71 -1.00
N ALA A 63 9.03 3.84 -1.00
CA ALA A 63 7.65 4.21 -1.25
C ALA A 63 7.10 5.27 -0.29
N ALA A 64 7.46 5.22 0.99
CA ALA A 64 6.94 6.16 1.97
C ALA A 64 7.45 7.59 1.76
N ASN A 65 8.72 7.75 1.39
CA ASN A 65 9.27 9.08 1.09
C ASN A 65 8.70 9.63 -0.22
N TRP A 66 8.60 8.80 -1.24
CA TRP A 66 7.95 9.14 -2.50
C TRP A 66 6.50 9.57 -2.26
N PHE A 67 5.74 8.81 -1.45
CA PHE A 67 4.35 9.10 -1.13
C PHE A 67 4.17 10.45 -0.42
N ARG A 68 5.06 10.79 0.54
CA ARG A 68 5.05 12.12 1.18
C ARG A 68 5.17 13.24 0.15
N GLY A 69 6.15 13.13 -0.76
CA GLY A 69 6.33 14.11 -1.83
C GLY A 69 5.08 14.25 -2.70
N LYS A 70 4.45 13.13 -3.07
CA LYS A 70 3.21 13.15 -3.87
C LYS A 70 2.01 13.74 -3.12
N LEU A 71 1.91 13.54 -1.81
CA LEU A 71 0.90 14.19 -0.99
C LEU A 71 1.08 15.71 -0.93
N ASP A 72 2.33 16.17 -0.80
CA ASP A 72 2.64 17.59 -0.72
C ASP A 72 2.40 18.27 -2.07
N GLU A 73 2.79 17.65 -3.20
CA GLU A 73 2.46 18.10 -4.55
C GLU A 73 0.95 18.14 -4.82
N ALA A 74 0.20 17.18 -4.31
CA ALA A 74 -1.24 17.07 -4.50
C ALA A 74 -2.04 18.06 -3.63
N HIS A 75 -1.41 18.69 -2.63
CA HIS A 75 -2.07 19.60 -1.68
C HIS A 75 -3.32 19.00 -1.02
N LEU A 76 -3.26 17.72 -0.64
CA LEU A 76 -4.37 17.04 0.01
C LEU A 76 -4.57 17.55 1.43
N THR A 77 -5.85 17.70 1.81
CA THR A 77 -6.30 18.13 3.13
C THR A 77 -7.09 17.03 3.83
N LYS A 78 -7.36 17.22 5.12
CA LYS A 78 -8.19 16.28 5.88
C LYS A 78 -9.53 16.02 5.19
N GLY A 79 -9.86 14.74 5.03
CA GLY A 79 -11.08 14.29 4.34
C GLY A 79 -10.90 14.02 2.85
N ASP A 80 -9.78 14.45 2.25
CA ASP A 80 -9.44 14.07 0.88
C ASP A 80 -9.07 12.58 0.78
N MET A 81 -9.06 12.05 -0.44
CA MET A 81 -9.05 10.60 -0.65
C MET A 81 -7.75 10.08 -1.26
N ILE A 82 -7.32 8.92 -0.81
CA ILE A 82 -6.32 8.07 -1.48
C ILE A 82 -7.04 6.90 -2.13
N VAL A 83 -6.97 6.81 -3.45
CA VAL A 83 -7.51 5.68 -4.22
C VAL A 83 -6.36 4.74 -4.55
N LEU A 84 -6.50 3.46 -4.22
CA LEU A 84 -5.42 2.47 -4.26
C LEU A 84 -5.70 1.37 -5.28
N SER A 85 -4.66 1.03 -6.06
CA SER A 85 -4.62 -0.15 -6.94
C SER A 85 -3.23 -0.76 -6.89
N SER A 86 -3.00 -1.80 -6.05
CA SER A 86 -1.65 -2.29 -5.78
C SER A 86 -1.62 -3.78 -5.42
N PRO A 87 -0.63 -4.53 -5.93
CA PRO A 87 -0.37 -5.90 -5.49
C PRO A 87 0.29 -5.97 -4.08
N GLY A 88 0.69 -4.84 -3.50
CA GLY A 88 1.45 -4.78 -2.26
C GLY A 88 2.94 -4.56 -2.49
N GLY A 89 3.79 -5.15 -1.67
CA GLY A 89 5.24 -5.02 -1.70
C GLY A 89 5.86 -4.92 -0.31
N ASP A 90 6.69 -3.91 -0.05
CA ASP A 90 7.38 -3.72 1.23
C ASP A 90 6.40 -3.42 2.37
N LEU A 91 6.39 -4.30 3.36
CA LEU A 91 5.49 -4.24 4.50
C LEU A 91 5.72 -3.02 5.39
N ASN A 92 6.99 -2.67 5.62
CA ASN A 92 7.36 -1.55 6.49
C ASN A 92 6.97 -0.22 5.84
N GLN A 93 7.26 -0.08 4.54
CA GLN A 93 6.87 1.11 3.79
C GLN A 93 5.36 1.27 3.74
N ALA A 94 4.62 0.18 3.55
CA ALA A 94 3.15 0.19 3.57
C ALA A 94 2.59 0.65 4.93
N ALA A 95 3.14 0.15 6.02
CA ALA A 95 2.75 0.58 7.36
C ALA A 95 3.03 2.08 7.59
N ILE A 96 4.21 2.57 7.17
CA ILE A 96 4.55 4.00 7.26
C ILE A 96 3.58 4.85 6.42
N ILE A 97 3.25 4.43 5.20
CA ILE A 97 2.28 5.13 4.34
C ILE A 97 0.91 5.19 5.03
N GLY A 98 0.45 4.08 5.61
CA GLY A 98 -0.82 4.05 6.33
C GLY A 98 -0.83 4.98 7.56
N GLU A 99 0.27 5.07 8.31
CA GLU A 99 0.41 6.03 9.41
C GLU A 99 0.35 7.49 8.90
N ILE A 100 0.96 7.79 7.77
CA ILE A 100 0.89 9.12 7.15
C ILE A 100 -0.55 9.44 6.76
N ILE A 101 -1.27 8.52 6.13
CA ILE A 101 -2.68 8.66 5.76
C ILE A 101 -3.53 8.93 7.01
N ARG A 102 -3.33 8.15 8.06
CA ARG A 102 -4.04 8.29 9.34
C ARG A 102 -3.76 9.63 10.00
N SER A 103 -2.51 10.04 10.09
CA SER A 103 -2.11 11.29 10.73
C SER A 103 -2.63 12.53 10.00
N ARG A 104 -2.76 12.45 8.68
CA ARG A 104 -3.33 13.54 7.86
C ARG A 104 -4.86 13.50 7.79
N GLY A 105 -5.50 12.51 8.38
CA GLY A 105 -6.96 12.37 8.39
C GLY A 105 -7.56 12.14 6.99
N LEU A 106 -6.82 11.42 6.15
CA LEU A 106 -7.24 11.11 4.79
C LEU A 106 -8.14 9.87 4.77
N VAL A 107 -8.90 9.76 3.71
CA VAL A 107 -9.83 8.67 3.41
C VAL A 107 -9.16 7.69 2.45
N THR A 108 -9.53 6.40 2.49
CA THR A 108 -9.02 5.42 1.52
C THR A 108 -10.14 4.71 0.78
N ALA A 109 -9.88 4.39 -0.49
CA ALA A 109 -10.74 3.55 -1.32
C ALA A 109 -9.87 2.62 -2.18
N VAL A 110 -10.42 1.50 -2.65
CA VAL A 110 -9.79 0.61 -3.62
C VAL A 110 -10.43 0.77 -4.97
N GLY A 111 -9.64 1.10 -5.98
CA GLY A 111 -10.14 1.30 -7.35
C GLY A 111 -9.10 1.91 -8.27
N ILE A 112 -9.45 2.07 -9.53
CA ILE A 112 -8.72 2.85 -10.53
C ILE A 112 -9.54 4.10 -10.83
N ALA A 113 -8.99 5.27 -10.52
CA ALA A 113 -9.62 6.54 -10.83
C ALA A 113 -9.10 7.09 -12.17
N ASP A 114 -10.02 7.47 -13.06
CA ASP A 114 -9.67 8.17 -14.29
C ASP A 114 -9.68 9.71 -14.09
N ALA A 115 -9.17 10.43 -15.08
CA ALA A 115 -9.09 11.89 -15.01
C ALA A 115 -10.46 12.60 -14.90
N THR A 116 -11.56 11.91 -15.19
CA THR A 116 -12.92 12.44 -15.04
C THR A 116 -13.48 12.24 -13.63
N GLY A 117 -12.73 11.60 -12.74
CA GLY A 117 -13.14 11.29 -11.37
C GLY A 117 -14.04 10.05 -11.24
N ARG A 118 -14.18 9.25 -12.30
CA ARG A 118 -14.88 7.96 -12.23
C ARG A 118 -13.96 6.90 -11.67
N VAL A 119 -14.47 6.08 -10.76
CA VAL A 119 -13.75 4.97 -10.16
C VAL A 119 -14.24 3.65 -10.73
N LYS A 120 -13.31 2.87 -11.25
CA LYS A 120 -13.53 1.49 -11.68
C LYS A 120 -13.04 0.52 -10.61
N PRO A 121 -13.62 -0.67 -10.51
CA PRO A 121 -13.14 -1.70 -9.59
C PRO A 121 -11.67 -2.05 -9.83
N SER A 122 -10.95 -2.33 -8.72
CA SER A 122 -9.57 -2.79 -8.72
C SER A 122 -9.29 -3.64 -7.49
N TYR A 123 -8.02 -3.82 -7.16
CA TYR A 123 -7.62 -4.61 -6.02
C TYR A 123 -6.53 -3.93 -5.19
N CYS A 124 -6.50 -4.29 -3.90
CA CYS A 124 -5.43 -3.93 -2.99
C CYS A 124 -5.05 -5.18 -2.20
N ALA A 125 -3.87 -5.73 -2.49
CA ALA A 125 -3.45 -7.02 -1.96
C ALA A 125 -2.20 -6.91 -1.09
N SER A 126 -2.00 -7.89 -0.20
CA SER A 126 -0.79 -8.02 0.60
C SER A 126 -0.52 -6.75 1.44
N ALA A 127 0.70 -6.20 1.36
CA ALA A 127 1.09 -4.97 2.08
C ALA A 127 0.19 -3.76 1.77
N CYS A 128 -0.45 -3.70 0.59
CA CYS A 128 -1.41 -2.63 0.26
C CYS A 128 -2.57 -2.55 1.27
N VAL A 129 -2.98 -3.66 1.86
CA VAL A 129 -4.05 -3.68 2.87
C VAL A 129 -3.67 -2.86 4.11
N LEU A 130 -2.38 -2.77 4.45
CA LEU A 130 -1.91 -1.90 5.53
C LEU A 130 -2.06 -0.42 5.14
N VAL A 131 -1.73 -0.07 3.90
CA VAL A 131 -1.95 1.30 3.39
C VAL A 131 -3.43 1.66 3.46
N PHE A 132 -4.30 0.77 2.98
CA PHE A 132 -5.76 0.95 3.00
C PHE A 132 -6.29 1.12 4.43
N ALA A 133 -5.80 0.33 5.39
CA ALA A 133 -6.20 0.41 6.80
C ALA A 133 -5.89 1.77 7.44
N GLY A 134 -4.93 2.53 6.90
CA GLY A 134 -4.60 3.89 7.35
C GLY A 134 -5.75 4.89 7.21
N GLY A 135 -6.65 4.72 6.27
CA GLY A 135 -7.78 5.63 6.04
C GLY A 135 -8.81 5.67 7.16
N LYS A 136 -9.51 6.81 7.27
CA LYS A 136 -10.68 6.96 8.14
C LYS A 136 -11.60 8.04 7.54
N PRO A 137 -12.74 7.66 6.95
CA PRO A 137 -13.26 6.30 6.68
C PRO A 137 -12.48 5.51 5.62
N ARG A 138 -12.85 4.23 5.43
CA ARG A 138 -12.32 3.29 4.45
C ARG A 138 -13.46 2.79 3.56
N PHE A 139 -13.47 3.22 2.31
CA PHE A 139 -14.56 2.91 1.38
C PHE A 139 -14.35 1.58 0.66
N GLY A 140 -15.33 0.71 0.75
CA GLY A 140 -15.43 -0.51 -0.04
C GLY A 140 -16.15 -0.25 -1.35
N VAL A 141 -15.43 -0.08 -2.45
CA VAL A 141 -16.01 0.12 -3.78
C VAL A 141 -16.53 -1.20 -4.33
N LEU A 142 -17.76 -1.21 -4.83
CA LEU A 142 -18.37 -2.41 -5.39
C LEU A 142 -17.53 -2.99 -6.52
N GLY A 143 -17.26 -4.30 -6.46
CA GLY A 143 -16.41 -5.00 -7.43
C GLY A 143 -14.91 -4.87 -7.17
N SER A 144 -14.47 -4.01 -6.24
CA SER A 144 -13.08 -3.97 -5.81
C SER A 144 -12.80 -5.06 -4.76
N ALA A 145 -11.54 -5.52 -4.71
CA ALA A 145 -11.12 -6.64 -3.88
C ALA A 145 -9.99 -6.27 -2.92
N LEU A 146 -10.07 -6.77 -1.69
CA LEU A 146 -9.02 -6.74 -0.69
C LEU A 146 -8.44 -8.15 -0.52
N GLY A 147 -7.13 -8.31 -0.69
CA GLY A 147 -6.48 -9.61 -0.67
C GLY A 147 -5.42 -9.71 0.41
N VAL A 148 -5.45 -10.80 1.17
CA VAL A 148 -4.51 -11.06 2.26
C VAL A 148 -3.82 -12.40 2.06
N HIS A 149 -2.61 -12.55 2.59
CA HIS A 149 -1.87 -13.80 2.65
C HIS A 149 -0.83 -13.73 3.78
N ARG A 150 -0.24 -14.88 4.13
CA ARG A 150 0.82 -14.92 5.14
C ARG A 150 2.07 -14.19 4.66
N PHE A 151 2.82 -13.65 5.60
CA PHE A 151 4.08 -12.98 5.31
C PHE A 151 5.10 -13.96 4.73
N VAL A 152 5.79 -13.52 3.68
CA VAL A 152 6.85 -14.29 3.03
C VAL A 152 8.14 -13.52 3.18
N ALA A 153 9.15 -14.15 3.77
CA ALA A 153 10.49 -13.59 3.83
C ALA A 153 11.11 -13.59 2.42
N THR A 154 11.57 -12.44 1.98
CA THR A 154 12.24 -12.28 0.68
C THR A 154 13.74 -12.46 0.75
N ARG A 155 14.31 -12.63 1.96
CA ARG A 155 15.74 -12.83 2.21
C ARG A 155 15.96 -14.01 3.15
N PRO A 156 17.12 -14.69 3.08
CA PRO A 156 17.50 -15.70 4.07
C PRO A 156 17.48 -15.08 5.47
N ILE A 157 16.82 -15.76 6.41
CA ILE A 157 16.66 -15.31 7.79
C ILE A 157 17.32 -16.34 8.70
N GLY A 158 18.14 -15.88 9.66
CA GLY A 158 18.83 -16.75 10.60
C GLY A 158 17.89 -17.51 11.54
N ASP A 159 16.80 -16.88 11.99
CA ASP A 159 15.72 -17.51 12.77
C ASP A 159 14.35 -17.16 12.15
N PRO A 160 13.84 -18.01 11.25
CA PRO A 160 12.57 -17.77 10.57
C PRO A 160 11.37 -17.74 11.52
N VAL A 161 11.43 -18.48 12.64
CA VAL A 161 10.32 -18.53 13.60
C VAL A 161 10.21 -17.24 14.37
N ALA A 162 11.31 -16.77 14.95
CA ALA A 162 11.34 -15.50 15.68
C ALA A 162 10.96 -14.33 14.78
N GLU A 163 11.44 -14.29 13.54
CA GLU A 163 11.11 -13.23 12.60
C GLU A 163 9.64 -13.25 12.21
N THR A 164 9.05 -14.42 11.97
CA THR A 164 7.62 -14.55 11.68
C THR A 164 6.76 -14.06 12.83
N GLN A 165 7.12 -14.42 14.07
CA GLN A 165 6.42 -13.96 15.27
C GLN A 165 6.53 -12.43 15.44
N ARG A 166 7.73 -11.87 15.20
CA ARG A 166 7.95 -10.42 15.26
C ARG A 166 7.08 -9.68 14.24
N ILE A 167 7.05 -10.15 13.00
CA ILE A 167 6.24 -9.54 11.92
C ILE A 167 4.75 -9.66 12.24
N ALA A 168 4.29 -10.83 12.64
CA ALA A 168 2.88 -11.05 12.99
C ALA A 168 2.43 -10.13 14.14
N GLY A 169 3.25 -10.00 15.18
CA GLY A 169 3.00 -9.09 16.30
C GLY A 169 2.97 -7.62 15.86
N ALA A 170 3.89 -7.20 15.01
CA ALA A 170 3.92 -5.83 14.48
C ALA A 170 2.68 -5.52 13.63
N VAL A 171 2.26 -6.44 12.76
CA VAL A 171 1.05 -6.27 11.95
C VAL A 171 -0.21 -6.28 12.80
N LEU A 172 -0.29 -7.16 13.79
CA LEU A 172 -1.41 -7.17 14.74
C LEU A 172 -1.53 -5.82 15.47
N GLY A 173 -0.44 -5.32 16.01
CA GLY A 173 -0.40 -4.01 16.69
C GLY A 173 -0.79 -2.87 15.76
N TYR A 174 -0.28 -2.86 14.53
CA TYR A 174 -0.62 -1.88 13.50
C TYR A 174 -2.13 -1.93 13.15
N MET A 175 -2.66 -3.09 12.81
CA MET A 175 -4.06 -3.25 12.41
C MET A 175 -5.01 -2.85 13.55
N THR A 176 -4.70 -3.25 14.79
CA THR A 176 -5.46 -2.85 15.99
C THR A 176 -5.45 -1.34 16.17
N LYS A 177 -4.29 -0.69 16.02
CA LYS A 177 -4.15 0.78 16.05
C LYS A 177 -5.01 1.46 14.97
N MET A 178 -5.11 0.85 13.80
CA MET A 178 -5.97 1.34 12.69
C MET A 178 -7.45 1.00 12.91
N GLY A 179 -7.82 0.34 14.00
CA GLY A 179 -9.20 -0.03 14.33
C GLY A 179 -9.73 -1.20 13.49
N VAL A 180 -8.85 -2.04 12.95
CA VAL A 180 -9.20 -3.28 12.26
C VAL A 180 -9.18 -4.43 13.26
N SER A 181 -10.10 -5.38 13.14
CA SER A 181 -10.17 -6.57 14.00
C SER A 181 -8.90 -7.42 13.89
N SER A 182 -8.51 -8.07 15.00
CA SER A 182 -7.40 -9.03 15.02
C SER A 182 -7.62 -10.24 14.09
N SER A 183 -8.88 -10.57 13.77
CA SER A 183 -9.23 -11.64 12.82
C SER A 183 -8.63 -11.45 11.42
N ILE A 184 -8.19 -10.22 11.06
CA ILE A 184 -7.44 -9.98 9.83
C ILE A 184 -6.10 -10.73 9.83
N VAL A 185 -5.42 -10.82 10.98
CA VAL A 185 -4.15 -11.53 11.10
C VAL A 185 -4.33 -13.04 11.02
N GLU A 186 -5.45 -13.56 11.54
CA GLU A 186 -5.84 -14.95 11.37
C GLU A 186 -6.04 -15.26 9.87
N ALA A 187 -6.85 -14.44 9.18
CA ALA A 187 -7.06 -14.58 7.74
C ALA A 187 -5.76 -14.49 6.92
N MET A 188 -4.81 -13.63 7.33
CA MET A 188 -3.48 -13.56 6.71
C MET A 188 -2.68 -14.84 6.92
N SER A 189 -2.79 -15.50 8.07
CA SER A 189 -1.99 -16.69 8.41
C SER A 189 -2.43 -17.97 7.70
N GLU A 190 -3.68 -18.05 7.27
CA GLU A 190 -4.31 -19.27 6.74
C GLU A 190 -3.70 -19.73 5.41
N THR A 191 -3.26 -18.84 4.56
CA THR A 191 -2.83 -19.20 3.20
C THR A 191 -1.55 -18.50 2.77
N ARG A 192 -0.78 -19.20 1.94
CA ARG A 192 0.38 -18.62 1.24
C ARG A 192 -0.04 -17.79 0.03
N GLU A 193 -1.09 -18.21 -0.64
CA GLU A 193 -1.64 -17.52 -1.80
C GLU A 193 -2.57 -16.39 -1.35
N ILE A 194 -2.89 -15.47 -2.25
CA ILE A 194 -3.78 -14.37 -1.93
C ILE A 194 -5.20 -14.91 -1.72
N ARG A 195 -5.70 -14.72 -0.51
CA ARG A 195 -7.10 -14.92 -0.15
C ARG A 195 -7.84 -13.60 -0.33
N TRP A 196 -8.80 -13.58 -1.21
CA TRP A 196 -9.66 -12.42 -1.43
C TRP A 196 -10.79 -12.40 -0.40
N LEU A 197 -10.88 -11.31 0.34
CA LEU A 197 -11.91 -11.12 1.36
C LEU A 197 -13.24 -10.74 0.72
N GLY A 198 -14.29 -11.41 1.12
CA GLY A 198 -15.65 -11.05 0.74
C GLY A 198 -16.07 -9.70 1.38
N PRO A 199 -16.98 -8.93 0.75
CA PRO A 199 -17.41 -7.62 1.28
C PRO A 199 -17.98 -7.70 2.72
N LYS A 200 -18.76 -8.74 3.02
CA LYS A 200 -19.32 -8.96 4.37
C LYS A 200 -18.22 -9.26 5.39
N GLU A 201 -17.24 -10.04 5.01
CA GLU A 201 -16.09 -10.40 5.85
C GLU A 201 -15.22 -9.17 6.13
N ALA A 202 -14.89 -8.38 5.11
CA ALA A 202 -14.12 -7.15 5.26
C ALA A 202 -14.83 -6.11 6.16
N LEU A 203 -16.16 -6.03 6.09
CA LEU A 203 -16.98 -5.21 6.99
C LEU A 203 -16.95 -5.76 8.42
N ALA A 204 -17.12 -7.08 8.62
CA ALA A 204 -17.08 -7.70 9.94
C ALA A 204 -15.73 -7.53 10.63
N MET A 205 -14.64 -7.52 9.87
CA MET A 205 -13.30 -7.22 10.35
C MET A 205 -13.05 -5.72 10.60
N ASN A 206 -14.04 -4.87 10.33
CA ASN A 206 -13.87 -3.41 10.30
C ASN A 206 -12.69 -2.96 9.41
N LEU A 207 -12.35 -3.75 8.38
CA LEU A 207 -11.38 -3.36 7.35
C LEU A 207 -12.00 -2.35 6.38
N ILE A 208 -13.24 -2.56 5.95
CA ILE A 208 -14.09 -1.57 5.31
C ILE A 208 -14.99 -0.96 6.39
N THR A 209 -15.15 0.36 6.39
CA THR A 209 -16.06 1.06 7.30
C THR A 209 -17.32 1.57 6.60
N ASP A 210 -17.18 1.94 5.32
CA ASP A 210 -18.25 2.55 4.53
C ASP A 210 -18.33 1.88 3.15
N PRO A 211 -19.30 0.98 2.92
CA PRO A 211 -19.50 0.37 1.61
C PRO A 211 -20.10 1.38 0.63
N VAL A 212 -19.54 1.47 -0.58
CA VAL A 212 -19.99 2.34 -1.66
C VAL A 212 -20.54 1.50 -2.81
N GLY A 213 -21.67 1.92 -3.34
CA GLY A 213 -22.39 1.17 -4.37
C GLY A 213 -23.27 0.12 -3.72
N ARG A 214 -24.52 0.44 -3.49
CA ARG A 214 -25.55 -0.56 -3.19
C ARG A 214 -25.84 -1.34 -4.47
N PRO A 215 -26.04 -2.69 -4.36
CA PRO A 215 -26.55 -3.46 -5.47
C PRO A 215 -27.93 -2.96 -5.91
#